data_e2d053dfd08e77eda49348f75f2b8d64
#
_entry.id   e2d053dfd08e77eda49348f75f2b8d64
#
_cell.length_a   1.000
_cell.length_b   1.000
_cell.length_c   1.000
_cell.angle_alpha   90.00
_cell.angle_beta   90.00
_cell.angle_gamma   90.00
#
_symmetry.space_group_name_H-M   'P 1'
#
loop_
_entity.id
_entity.type
_entity.pdbx_description
1 polymer ?
#
loop_
_entity_poly.entity_id
_entity_poly.type
_entity_poly.pdbx_seq_one_letter_code
_entity_poly.pdbx_strand_id
1 'polypeptide(L)'
;MISKKLFGTLSDGREVDIYELKNANGVSASVITYGATWQSLFAPDRNGNFEDVLIGFDDLKGHVERSDYQGQIVGRYANRICGGHFTVNGKEFNVIKNENGKTCLHGGGEFSHAVWAAKVEGESLVLEYKSDEGSNGFPGEMSAKVTYTLDDSNELSIAYEAVCTEDTPINMTNHAYFNLGSYKRPNVLSQELRLSASRYTPIDEDSIPTGEIRAVTGTAFDFRQMKAIGRDIDQDDEQLIIGCNGYDHNFCIDEGTQGAFAATYDPESGRVMEVTTDMPGVQLYTGNFLDKIPGKGGTVMNKYAGFCLETQFYPDSPNQPNFPSCIFKAGEKFRSRTSFKFSVK
;
A
#
# COMPACT_ATOMS: atom_id res chain seq x y z
N MET A 1 -14.31 18.88 4.74
CA MET A 1 -13.58 19.85 5.62
C MET A 1 -12.23 19.25 6.01
N ILE A 2 -11.15 20.05 5.94
CA ILE A 2 -9.80 19.59 6.33
C ILE A 2 -9.32 20.45 7.51
N SER A 3 -8.85 19.79 8.58
CA SER A 3 -8.22 20.44 9.73
C SER A 3 -6.76 19.97 9.89
N LYS A 4 -5.93 20.77 10.53
CA LYS A 4 -4.49 20.52 10.73
C LYS A 4 -4.12 20.69 12.21
N LYS A 5 -3.27 19.81 12.73
CA LYS A 5 -2.60 19.98 14.03
C LYS A 5 -1.19 19.37 14.01
N LEU A 6 -0.35 19.75 14.96
CA LEU A 6 0.94 19.08 15.18
C LEU A 6 0.70 17.63 15.65
N PHE A 7 1.35 16.67 15.00
CA PHE A 7 1.35 15.26 15.39
C PHE A 7 2.53 14.91 16.29
N GLY A 8 3.69 15.48 16.00
CA GLY A 8 4.90 15.29 16.78
C GLY A 8 6.12 15.99 16.17
N THR A 9 7.25 15.86 16.82
CA THR A 9 8.52 16.42 16.36
C THR A 9 9.57 15.31 16.32
N LEU A 10 10.28 15.21 15.20
CA LEU A 10 11.39 14.27 15.01
C LEU A 10 12.60 14.68 15.87
N SER A 11 13.52 13.76 16.08
CA SER A 11 14.74 13.99 16.88
C SER A 11 15.66 15.09 16.29
N ASP A 12 15.55 15.36 15.00
CA ASP A 12 16.27 16.45 14.31
C ASP A 12 15.54 17.80 14.34
N GLY A 13 14.40 17.90 15.01
CA GLY A 13 13.61 19.11 15.20
C GLY A 13 12.57 19.38 14.10
N ARG A 14 12.47 18.53 13.07
CA ARG A 14 11.42 18.68 12.06
C ARG A 14 10.05 18.36 12.65
N GLU A 15 9.09 19.23 12.43
CA GLU A 15 7.70 19.02 12.82
C GLU A 15 6.99 18.10 11.83
N VAL A 16 6.14 17.23 12.36
CA VAL A 16 5.24 16.36 11.60
C VAL A 16 3.81 16.78 11.93
N ASP A 17 3.08 17.18 10.92
CA ASP A 17 1.67 17.56 11.03
C ASP A 17 0.76 16.37 10.75
N ILE A 18 -0.45 16.41 11.31
CA ILE A 18 -1.55 15.53 10.94
C ILE A 18 -2.71 16.37 10.39
N TYR A 19 -3.26 15.91 9.27
CA TYR A 19 -4.43 16.48 8.63
C TYR A 19 -5.59 15.49 8.73
N GLU A 20 -6.74 15.97 9.21
CA GLU A 20 -7.99 15.21 9.22
C GLU A 20 -8.89 15.71 8.10
N LEU A 21 -9.23 14.82 7.17
CA LEU A 21 -10.24 15.00 6.12
C LEU A 21 -11.55 14.42 6.64
N LYS A 22 -12.63 15.19 6.60
CA LYS A 22 -13.96 14.72 7.05
C LYS A 22 -15.03 15.11 6.06
N ASN A 23 -15.85 14.14 5.65
CA ASN A 23 -16.98 14.36 4.75
C ASN A 23 -18.29 14.69 5.50
N ALA A 24 -19.35 14.97 4.75
CA ALA A 24 -20.66 15.30 5.31
C ALA A 24 -21.33 14.10 6.02
N ASN A 25 -20.97 12.88 5.70
CA ASN A 25 -21.52 11.66 6.29
C ASN A 25 -20.81 11.22 7.58
N GLY A 26 -19.79 11.96 8.01
CA GLY A 26 -19.04 11.67 9.24
C GLY A 26 -17.86 10.72 9.06
N VAL A 27 -17.64 10.15 7.86
CA VAL A 27 -16.41 9.43 7.55
C VAL A 27 -15.23 10.38 7.64
N SER A 28 -14.14 9.96 8.27
CA SER A 28 -12.93 10.77 8.38
C SER A 28 -11.66 9.95 8.17
N ALA A 29 -10.68 10.57 7.53
CA ALA A 29 -9.36 10.01 7.31
C ALA A 29 -8.29 10.98 7.85
N SER A 30 -7.28 10.47 8.52
CA SER A 30 -6.14 11.26 8.96
C SER A 30 -4.88 10.89 8.21
N VAL A 31 -4.11 11.91 7.80
CA VAL A 31 -2.85 11.76 7.08
C VAL A 31 -1.78 12.58 7.78
N ILE A 32 -0.63 11.97 8.09
CA ILE A 32 0.53 12.67 8.64
C ILE A 32 1.56 12.98 7.55
N THR A 33 2.31 14.06 7.74
CA THR A 33 3.34 14.48 6.77
C THR A 33 4.57 13.57 6.75
N TYR A 34 4.84 12.80 7.79
CA TYR A 34 5.89 11.77 7.78
C TYR A 34 5.45 10.58 6.94
N GLY A 35 6.18 10.28 5.88
CA GLY A 35 5.85 9.21 4.92
C GLY A 35 4.55 9.45 4.15
N ALA A 36 3.97 10.68 4.18
CA ALA A 36 2.64 10.96 3.68
C ALA A 36 1.62 9.89 4.12
N THR A 37 1.70 9.45 5.37
CA THR A 37 1.07 8.25 5.92
C THR A 37 -0.44 8.43 6.11
N TRP A 38 -1.24 7.54 5.55
CA TRP A 38 -2.64 7.37 5.88
C TRP A 38 -2.77 6.70 7.26
N GLN A 39 -2.89 7.53 8.29
CA GLN A 39 -2.79 7.12 9.70
C GLN A 39 -4.07 6.47 10.24
N SER A 40 -5.25 6.97 9.86
CA SER A 40 -6.54 6.44 10.33
C SER A 40 -7.65 6.63 9.32
N LEU A 41 -8.68 5.77 9.39
CA LEU A 41 -9.94 5.95 8.69
C LEU A 41 -11.10 5.48 9.58
N PHE A 42 -11.98 6.39 9.93
CA PHE A 42 -13.20 6.09 10.65
C PHE A 42 -14.38 5.91 9.70
N ALA A 43 -14.93 4.69 9.69
CA ALA A 43 -16.09 4.32 8.88
C ALA A 43 -17.21 3.72 9.77
N PRO A 44 -18.50 3.94 9.45
CA PRO A 44 -19.60 3.40 10.24
C PRO A 44 -19.75 1.90 10.05
N ASP A 45 -20.18 1.20 11.11
CA ASP A 45 -20.70 -0.16 11.04
C ASP A 45 -22.20 -0.16 10.72
N ARG A 46 -22.84 -1.36 10.65
CA ARG A 46 -24.29 -1.50 10.39
C ARG A 46 -25.19 -0.87 11.45
N ASN A 47 -24.65 -0.51 12.61
CA ASN A 47 -25.37 0.15 13.70
C ASN A 47 -25.08 1.66 13.73
N GLY A 48 -24.27 2.18 12.79
CA GLY A 48 -23.87 3.56 12.71
C GLY A 48 -22.72 3.96 13.64
N ASN A 49 -22.02 3.00 14.27
CA ASN A 49 -20.85 3.28 15.10
C ASN A 49 -19.61 3.46 14.21
N PHE A 50 -18.92 4.58 14.39
CA PHE A 50 -17.68 4.85 13.67
C PHE A 50 -16.49 4.25 14.43
N GLU A 51 -15.69 3.45 13.74
CA GLU A 51 -14.42 2.92 14.26
C GLU A 51 -13.32 3.03 13.20
N ASP A 52 -12.09 3.15 13.67
CA ASP A 52 -10.91 3.17 12.81
C ASP A 52 -10.64 1.76 12.26
N VAL A 53 -10.62 1.66 10.94
CA VAL A 53 -10.43 0.39 10.20
C VAL A 53 -9.00 0.20 9.71
N LEU A 54 -8.06 1.07 10.14
CA LEU A 54 -6.63 0.90 9.87
C LEU A 54 -5.90 0.51 11.15
N ILE A 55 -5.11 -0.55 11.12
CA ILE A 55 -4.12 -0.80 12.16
C ILE A 55 -2.91 0.13 11.97
N GLY A 56 -2.13 0.35 13.01
CA GLY A 56 -0.96 1.25 12.98
C GLY A 56 -0.66 1.80 14.36
N PHE A 57 -0.17 3.04 14.42
CA PHE A 57 0.33 3.66 15.63
C PHE A 57 -0.43 4.93 15.99
N ASP A 58 -0.54 5.21 17.30
CA ASP A 58 -1.18 6.43 17.81
C ASP A 58 -0.28 7.66 17.72
N ASP A 59 1.04 7.46 17.71
CA ASP A 59 2.02 8.53 17.80
C ASP A 59 3.14 8.44 16.75
N LEU A 60 3.89 9.51 16.60
CA LEU A 60 4.99 9.60 15.64
C LEU A 60 6.11 8.60 15.96
N LYS A 61 6.34 8.30 17.24
CA LYS A 61 7.40 7.37 17.67
C LYS A 61 7.18 5.98 17.08
N GLY A 62 5.94 5.47 17.08
CA GLY A 62 5.61 4.19 16.48
C GLY A 62 5.96 4.16 14.99
N HIS A 63 5.62 5.21 14.24
CA HIS A 63 5.95 5.30 12.81
C HIS A 63 7.44 5.42 12.50
N VAL A 64 8.23 6.03 13.40
CA VAL A 64 9.69 6.24 13.20
C VAL A 64 10.51 5.01 13.59
N GLU A 65 10.14 4.35 14.70
CA GLU A 65 10.90 3.22 15.26
C GLU A 65 10.60 1.89 14.58
N ARG A 66 9.55 1.82 13.76
CA ARG A 66 9.11 0.61 13.07
C ARG A 66 9.25 0.74 11.56
N SER A 67 9.56 -0.38 10.92
CA SER A 67 9.79 -0.47 9.48
C SER A 67 8.68 -1.25 8.74
N ASP A 68 7.50 -1.35 9.34
CA ASP A 68 6.39 -2.13 8.76
C ASP A 68 5.58 -1.34 7.72
N TYR A 69 5.98 -0.14 7.39
CA TYR A 69 5.41 0.78 6.39
C TYR A 69 3.91 1.10 6.58
N GLN A 70 3.36 0.94 7.78
CA GLN A 70 1.92 1.01 8.03
C GLN A 70 1.30 2.35 7.62
N GLY A 71 0.52 2.31 6.53
CA GLY A 71 -0.15 3.46 5.94
C GLY A 71 0.73 4.41 5.14
N GLN A 72 2.05 4.17 5.07
CA GLN A 72 3.02 5.04 4.41
C GLN A 72 2.92 4.98 2.88
N ILE A 73 3.29 6.08 2.24
CA ILE A 73 3.59 6.07 0.81
C ILE A 73 4.95 5.42 0.61
N VAL A 74 5.01 4.46 -0.30
CA VAL A 74 6.24 3.79 -0.70
C VAL A 74 6.60 4.16 -2.13
N GLY A 75 7.87 4.30 -2.38
CA GLY A 75 8.51 4.74 -3.64
C GLY A 75 10.02 4.99 -3.41
N ARG A 76 10.81 5.31 -4.46
CA ARG A 76 10.41 5.49 -5.86
C ARG A 76 9.80 4.24 -6.50
N TYR A 77 10.18 3.04 -6.01
CA TYR A 77 9.70 1.76 -6.51
C TYR A 77 9.12 0.92 -5.37
N ALA A 78 7.81 0.71 -5.40
CA ALA A 78 7.09 -0.13 -4.46
C ALA A 78 7.43 -1.61 -4.66
N ASN A 79 7.42 -2.37 -3.56
CA ASN A 79 7.82 -3.77 -3.51
C ASN A 79 9.31 -3.97 -3.87
N ARG A 80 9.71 -5.13 -4.39
CA ARG A 80 11.12 -5.56 -4.49
C ARG A 80 11.71 -5.33 -5.88
N ILE A 81 13.02 -5.04 -5.91
CA ILE A 81 13.90 -5.11 -7.09
C ILE A 81 14.96 -6.14 -6.79
N CYS A 82 14.98 -7.24 -7.56
CA CYS A 82 15.89 -8.37 -7.42
C CYS A 82 17.34 -7.92 -7.48
N GLY A 83 18.15 -8.42 -6.54
CA GLY A 83 19.57 -8.10 -6.49
C GLY A 83 19.90 -6.62 -6.26
N GLY A 84 18.87 -5.75 -6.05
CA GLY A 84 19.08 -4.30 -5.95
C GLY A 84 19.72 -3.72 -7.21
N HIS A 85 19.37 -4.22 -8.41
CA HIS A 85 19.89 -3.68 -9.66
C HIS A 85 18.84 -3.77 -10.78
N PHE A 86 18.97 -2.90 -11.77
CA PHE A 86 18.18 -2.92 -13.00
C PHE A 86 18.94 -2.22 -14.14
N THR A 87 18.48 -2.46 -15.36
CA THR A 87 19.06 -1.83 -16.56
C THR A 87 18.04 -0.94 -17.25
N VAL A 88 18.41 0.29 -17.55
CA VAL A 88 17.61 1.23 -18.36
C VAL A 88 18.49 1.74 -19.50
N ASN A 89 18.03 1.63 -20.75
CA ASN A 89 18.75 2.06 -21.95
C ASN A 89 20.18 1.50 -22.05
N GLY A 90 20.40 0.26 -21.60
CA GLY A 90 21.71 -0.41 -21.62
C GLY A 90 22.67 0.06 -20.52
N LYS A 91 22.26 0.97 -19.64
CA LYS A 91 23.02 1.40 -18.46
C LYS A 91 22.50 0.65 -17.23
N GLU A 92 23.38 0.01 -16.49
CA GLU A 92 23.08 -0.66 -15.24
C GLU A 92 23.06 0.33 -14.07
N PHE A 93 22.08 0.18 -13.18
CA PHE A 93 21.95 0.94 -11.95
C PHE A 93 21.90 0.00 -10.77
N ASN A 94 22.65 0.33 -9.72
CA ASN A 94 22.66 -0.39 -8.46
C ASN A 94 21.97 0.46 -7.40
N VAL A 95 20.89 -0.06 -6.84
CA VAL A 95 20.11 0.57 -5.77
C VAL A 95 20.40 -0.08 -4.42
N ILE A 96 20.04 0.62 -3.35
CA ILE A 96 20.23 0.14 -1.99
C ILE A 96 19.62 -1.25 -1.79
N LYS A 97 20.32 -2.11 -1.04
CA LYS A 97 19.86 -3.44 -0.63
C LYS A 97 19.47 -3.41 0.84
N ASN A 98 18.30 -2.84 1.13
CA ASN A 98 17.81 -2.63 2.48
C ASN A 98 17.10 -3.86 3.08
N GLU A 99 16.83 -4.89 2.28
CA GLU A 99 16.26 -6.15 2.75
C GLU A 99 17.30 -7.27 2.68
N ASN A 100 17.74 -7.76 3.84
CA ASN A 100 18.72 -8.85 4.02
C ASN A 100 20.05 -8.65 3.25
N GLY A 101 20.37 -7.43 2.81
CA GLY A 101 21.53 -7.16 1.94
C GLY A 101 21.41 -7.71 0.53
N LYS A 102 20.24 -8.22 0.13
CA LYS A 102 19.98 -8.88 -1.14
C LYS A 102 19.16 -8.03 -2.10
N THR A 103 18.03 -7.47 -1.66
CA THR A 103 17.03 -6.80 -2.49
C THR A 103 16.81 -5.37 -2.07
N CYS A 104 16.33 -4.54 -3.01
CA CYS A 104 15.79 -3.25 -2.69
C CYS A 104 14.29 -3.41 -2.44
N LEU A 105 13.85 -3.12 -1.21
CA LEU A 105 12.44 -3.12 -0.82
C LEU A 105 11.95 -1.68 -0.67
N HIS A 106 10.82 -1.37 -1.29
CA HIS A 106 10.10 -0.09 -1.18
C HIS A 106 10.99 1.15 -1.43
N GLY A 107 11.87 1.07 -2.45
CA GLY A 107 12.77 2.15 -2.82
C GLY A 107 13.79 2.51 -1.72
N GLY A 108 14.06 1.57 -0.80
CA GLY A 108 14.96 1.80 0.35
C GLY A 108 14.33 2.62 1.46
N GLY A 109 13.00 2.81 1.46
CA GLY A 109 12.26 3.54 2.49
C GLY A 109 12.36 5.06 2.40
N GLU A 110 12.93 5.62 1.34
CA GLU A 110 13.13 7.08 1.22
C GLU A 110 11.81 7.84 1.37
N PHE A 111 10.79 7.50 0.59
CA PHE A 111 9.48 8.17 0.62
C PHE A 111 8.76 7.98 1.95
N SER A 112 8.88 6.78 2.52
CA SER A 112 8.21 6.40 3.76
C SER A 112 8.79 7.08 5.00
N HIS A 113 10.07 7.48 4.96
CA HIS A 113 10.75 8.11 6.09
C HIS A 113 10.97 9.62 5.90
N ALA A 114 10.48 10.18 4.79
CA ALA A 114 10.55 11.62 4.53
C ALA A 114 9.43 12.38 5.24
N VAL A 115 9.69 13.64 5.59
CA VAL A 115 8.64 14.60 5.91
C VAL A 115 8.25 15.32 4.62
N TRP A 116 7.03 15.09 4.17
CA TRP A 116 6.48 15.66 2.95
C TRP A 116 5.96 17.07 3.20
N ALA A 117 6.19 17.98 2.26
CA ALA A 117 5.56 19.29 2.30
C ALA A 117 4.06 19.14 1.97
N ALA A 118 3.19 19.71 2.83
CA ALA A 118 1.76 19.53 2.72
C ALA A 118 1.02 20.87 2.57
N LYS A 119 0.00 20.88 1.69
CA LYS A 119 -0.91 22.01 1.50
C LYS A 119 -2.33 21.50 1.26
N VAL A 120 -3.32 22.31 1.63
CA VAL A 120 -4.74 22.05 1.33
C VAL A 120 -5.10 22.80 0.05
N GLU A 121 -5.63 22.07 -0.93
CA GLU A 121 -6.14 22.63 -2.19
C GLU A 121 -7.60 22.22 -2.38
N GLY A 122 -8.54 23.15 -2.16
CA GLY A 122 -9.97 22.84 -2.17
C GLY A 122 -10.34 21.83 -1.09
N GLU A 123 -10.85 20.67 -1.49
CA GLU A 123 -11.22 19.56 -0.60
C GLU A 123 -10.15 18.47 -0.53
N SER A 124 -8.96 18.73 -1.05
CA SER A 124 -7.88 17.75 -1.13
C SER A 124 -6.68 18.17 -0.28
N LEU A 125 -6.00 17.18 0.29
CA LEU A 125 -4.69 17.32 0.91
C LEU A 125 -3.64 16.91 -0.12
N VAL A 126 -2.78 17.84 -0.48
CA VAL A 126 -1.65 17.62 -1.43
C VAL A 126 -0.36 17.53 -0.63
N LEU A 127 0.40 16.46 -0.84
CA LEU A 127 1.72 16.25 -0.26
C LEU A 127 2.75 16.16 -1.39
N GLU A 128 3.86 16.88 -1.25
CA GLU A 128 4.92 16.96 -2.26
C GLU A 128 6.26 16.59 -1.62
N TYR A 129 7.06 15.83 -2.35
CA TYR A 129 8.41 15.43 -1.97
C TYR A 129 9.33 15.50 -3.17
N LYS A 130 10.56 15.92 -2.92
CA LYS A 130 11.63 15.95 -3.91
C LYS A 130 12.73 14.97 -3.50
N SER A 131 12.93 13.95 -4.32
CA SER A 131 13.98 12.95 -4.16
C SER A 131 15.18 13.35 -5.01
N ASP A 132 16.34 13.51 -4.39
CA ASP A 132 17.56 13.99 -5.05
C ASP A 132 18.10 12.96 -6.06
N GLU A 133 18.88 13.45 -7.04
CA GLU A 133 19.59 12.59 -7.98
C GLU A 133 20.48 11.59 -7.23
N GLY A 134 20.39 10.31 -7.63
CA GLY A 134 21.17 9.22 -7.04
C GLY A 134 20.70 8.78 -5.66
N SER A 135 19.60 9.33 -5.15
CA SER A 135 19.04 8.87 -3.87
C SER A 135 18.77 7.37 -3.92
N ASN A 136 19.27 6.65 -2.91
CA ASN A 136 19.24 5.19 -2.83
C ASN A 136 19.72 4.46 -4.11
N GLY A 137 20.49 5.14 -4.98
CA GLY A 137 21.02 4.61 -6.24
C GLY A 137 20.10 4.75 -7.44
N PHE A 138 18.91 5.32 -7.30
CA PHE A 138 18.01 5.58 -8.43
C PHE A 138 18.48 6.77 -9.28
N PRO A 139 18.37 6.69 -10.63
CA PRO A 139 18.79 7.79 -11.51
C PRO A 139 17.85 8.98 -11.44
N GLY A 140 18.42 10.16 -11.67
CA GLY A 140 17.73 11.43 -11.82
C GLY A 140 17.10 11.98 -10.54
N GLU A 141 16.81 13.26 -10.58
CA GLU A 141 16.03 13.97 -9.58
C GLU A 141 14.53 13.71 -9.82
N MET A 142 13.77 13.33 -8.80
CA MET A 142 12.35 13.05 -8.92
C MET A 142 11.52 14.01 -8.06
N SER A 143 10.52 14.64 -8.68
CA SER A 143 9.44 15.33 -7.97
C SER A 143 8.24 14.40 -7.86
N ALA A 144 7.81 14.11 -6.65
CA ALA A 144 6.64 13.27 -6.35
C ALA A 144 5.54 14.09 -5.68
N LYS A 145 4.29 13.81 -6.05
CA LYS A 145 3.10 14.42 -5.48
C LYS A 145 2.06 13.35 -5.20
N VAL A 146 1.47 13.39 -4.00
CA VAL A 146 0.39 12.52 -3.56
C VAL A 146 -0.78 13.40 -3.11
N THR A 147 -1.97 13.10 -3.60
CA THR A 147 -3.19 13.87 -3.28
C THR A 147 -4.23 12.95 -2.66
N TYR A 148 -4.62 13.25 -1.44
CA TYR A 148 -5.71 12.59 -0.73
C TYR A 148 -7.00 13.41 -0.86
N THR A 149 -8.09 12.76 -1.27
CA THR A 149 -9.42 13.40 -1.36
C THR A 149 -10.47 12.47 -0.78
N LEU A 150 -11.24 12.95 0.17
CA LEU A 150 -12.38 12.22 0.74
C LEU A 150 -13.67 12.95 0.33
N ASP A 151 -14.49 12.26 -0.44
CA ASP A 151 -15.75 12.81 -0.94
C ASP A 151 -16.98 12.40 -0.10
N ASP A 152 -18.15 12.97 -0.42
CA ASP A 152 -19.41 12.67 0.24
C ASP A 152 -20.03 11.32 -0.19
N SER A 153 -19.42 10.60 -1.13
CA SER A 153 -19.79 9.20 -1.42
C SER A 153 -19.08 8.19 -0.52
N ASN A 154 -18.33 8.65 0.49
CA ASN A 154 -17.45 7.90 1.38
C ASN A 154 -16.28 7.23 0.64
N GLU A 155 -15.82 7.85 -0.44
CA GLU A 155 -14.66 7.39 -1.20
C GLU A 155 -13.44 8.23 -0.82
N LEU A 156 -12.40 7.58 -0.30
CA LEU A 156 -11.06 8.16 -0.19
C LEU A 156 -10.26 7.77 -1.43
N SER A 157 -9.84 8.76 -2.19
CA SER A 157 -8.93 8.56 -3.32
C SER A 157 -7.54 9.06 -3.01
N ILE A 158 -6.53 8.32 -3.51
CA ILE A 158 -5.13 8.67 -3.47
C ILE A 158 -4.64 8.76 -4.91
N ALA A 159 -4.33 9.97 -5.36
CA ALA A 159 -3.74 10.19 -6.67
C ALA A 159 -2.23 10.40 -6.53
N TYR A 160 -1.47 9.75 -7.40
CA TYR A 160 -0.01 9.80 -7.43
C TYR A 160 0.43 10.46 -8.72
N GLU A 161 1.37 11.40 -8.61
CA GLU A 161 2.07 11.99 -9.74
C GLU A 161 3.57 11.99 -9.46
N ALA A 162 4.38 11.64 -10.46
CA ALA A 162 5.83 11.80 -10.37
C ALA A 162 6.41 12.16 -11.73
N VAL A 163 7.52 12.90 -11.70
CA VAL A 163 8.34 13.20 -12.89
C VAL A 163 9.80 13.14 -12.48
N CYS A 164 10.63 12.51 -13.32
CA CYS A 164 12.05 12.39 -13.09
C CYS A 164 12.85 13.07 -14.21
N THR A 165 14.05 13.54 -13.90
CA THR A 165 14.96 14.17 -14.86
C THR A 165 15.73 13.19 -15.74
N GLU A 166 15.73 11.89 -15.37
CA GLU A 166 16.31 10.78 -16.15
C GLU A 166 15.29 9.64 -16.31
N ASP A 167 15.54 8.75 -17.29
CA ASP A 167 14.76 7.54 -17.47
C ASP A 167 14.92 6.65 -16.24
N THR A 168 13.78 6.23 -15.63
CA THR A 168 13.79 5.56 -14.33
C THR A 168 12.56 4.65 -14.17
N PRO A 169 12.65 3.55 -13.39
CA PRO A 169 11.45 2.86 -12.94
C PRO A 169 10.71 3.69 -11.89
N ILE A 170 9.38 3.79 -12.05
CA ILE A 170 8.49 4.44 -11.07
C ILE A 170 7.37 3.48 -10.72
N ASN A 171 7.18 3.24 -9.44
CA ASN A 171 6.08 2.45 -8.89
C ASN A 171 5.75 2.99 -7.50
N MET A 172 4.65 3.71 -7.36
CA MET A 172 4.24 4.31 -6.08
C MET A 172 2.93 3.71 -5.60
N THR A 173 2.85 3.44 -4.31
CA THR A 173 1.63 2.91 -3.68
C THR A 173 1.49 3.39 -2.24
N ASN A 174 0.35 3.08 -1.60
CA ASN A 174 0.13 3.24 -0.16
C ASN A 174 0.08 1.87 0.52
N HIS A 175 0.76 1.73 1.64
CA HIS A 175 0.89 0.49 2.41
C HIS A 175 -0.08 0.44 3.60
N ALA A 176 -1.35 0.81 3.40
CA ALA A 176 -2.36 0.74 4.45
C ALA A 176 -2.70 -0.71 4.81
N TYR A 177 -2.75 -0.98 6.11
CA TYR A 177 -3.20 -2.26 6.66
C TYR A 177 -4.64 -2.13 7.13
N PHE A 178 -5.56 -2.76 6.43
CA PHE A 178 -6.99 -2.72 6.71
C PHE A 178 -7.40 -3.81 7.71
N ASN A 179 -8.31 -3.46 8.60
CA ASN A 179 -9.11 -4.39 9.38
C ASN A 179 -10.53 -3.81 9.51
N LEU A 180 -11.45 -4.26 8.66
CA LEU A 180 -12.81 -3.72 8.59
C LEU A 180 -13.62 -3.97 9.87
N GLY A 181 -13.19 -4.93 10.70
CA GLY A 181 -13.73 -5.15 12.04
C GLY A 181 -13.25 -4.11 13.08
N SER A 182 -12.35 -3.18 12.69
CA SER A 182 -11.62 -2.21 13.52
C SER A 182 -10.22 -2.70 13.93
N TYR A 183 -9.30 -1.76 14.17
CA TYR A 183 -7.94 -2.06 14.67
C TYR A 183 -7.92 -2.85 15.99
N LYS A 184 -9.06 -2.91 16.70
CA LYS A 184 -9.21 -3.65 17.96
C LYS A 184 -9.39 -5.15 17.75
N ARG A 185 -9.71 -5.58 16.52
CA ARG A 185 -9.88 -7.00 16.21
C ARG A 185 -8.53 -7.68 16.05
N PRO A 186 -8.38 -8.91 16.56
CA PRO A 186 -7.09 -9.58 16.59
C PRO A 186 -6.59 -10.02 15.22
N ASN A 187 -7.49 -10.28 14.25
CA ASN A 187 -7.11 -10.69 12.90
C ASN A 187 -8.24 -10.44 11.89
N VAL A 188 -7.90 -10.62 10.62
CA VAL A 188 -8.78 -10.40 9.47
C VAL A 188 -9.26 -11.69 8.79
N LEU A 189 -9.01 -12.85 9.37
CA LEU A 189 -9.23 -14.14 8.70
C LEU A 189 -10.70 -14.44 8.38
N SER A 190 -11.64 -13.90 9.16
CA SER A 190 -13.09 -14.02 8.90
C SER A 190 -13.62 -13.00 7.89
N GLN A 191 -12.84 -11.97 7.56
CA GLN A 191 -13.23 -10.98 6.56
C GLN A 191 -13.17 -11.59 5.17
N GLU A 192 -14.12 -11.22 4.33
CA GLU A 192 -14.24 -11.76 2.99
C GLU A 192 -13.60 -10.83 1.96
N LEU A 193 -12.97 -11.42 0.96
CA LEU A 193 -12.29 -10.72 -0.13
C LEU A 193 -12.72 -11.31 -1.48
N ARG A 194 -12.94 -10.44 -2.47
CA ARG A 194 -13.04 -10.75 -3.89
C ARG A 194 -12.03 -9.92 -4.66
N LEU A 195 -11.32 -10.53 -5.61
CA LEU A 195 -10.42 -9.87 -6.55
C LEU A 195 -10.80 -10.20 -7.99
N SER A 196 -10.91 -9.21 -8.85
CA SER A 196 -11.00 -9.39 -10.31
C SER A 196 -9.60 -9.63 -10.86
N ALA A 197 -9.04 -10.78 -10.54
CA ALA A 197 -7.70 -11.22 -10.94
C ALA A 197 -7.72 -12.72 -11.19
N SER A 198 -7.52 -13.12 -12.44
CA SER A 198 -7.46 -14.52 -12.84
C SER A 198 -6.07 -15.13 -12.76
N ARG A 199 -5.05 -14.32 -12.48
CA ARG A 199 -3.64 -14.69 -12.43
C ARG A 199 -2.91 -13.94 -11.30
N TYR A 200 -1.79 -14.51 -10.87
CA TYR A 200 -0.87 -13.93 -9.91
C TYR A 200 0.58 -14.23 -10.31
N THR A 201 1.55 -13.54 -9.70
CA THR A 201 2.97 -13.81 -9.91
C THR A 201 3.50 -14.65 -8.75
N PRO A 202 3.89 -15.93 -8.98
CA PRO A 202 4.57 -16.73 -7.96
C PRO A 202 5.91 -16.12 -7.59
N ILE A 203 6.32 -16.35 -6.33
CA ILE A 203 7.55 -15.85 -5.76
C ILE A 203 8.51 -16.99 -5.40
N ASP A 204 9.80 -16.67 -5.32
CA ASP A 204 10.83 -17.52 -4.77
C ASP A 204 11.02 -17.31 -3.25
N GLU A 205 12.00 -17.99 -2.65
CA GLU A 205 12.32 -17.93 -1.21
C GLU A 205 12.76 -16.51 -0.74
N ASP A 206 13.23 -15.66 -1.64
CA ASP A 206 13.58 -14.27 -1.38
C ASP A 206 12.39 -13.32 -1.66
N SER A 207 11.18 -13.87 -1.86
CA SER A 207 9.94 -13.16 -2.20
C SER A 207 10.02 -12.36 -3.50
N ILE A 208 10.86 -12.79 -4.44
CA ILE A 208 11.02 -12.19 -5.76
C ILE A 208 10.13 -12.96 -6.76
N PRO A 209 9.37 -12.27 -7.63
CA PRO A 209 8.62 -12.94 -8.69
C PRO A 209 9.54 -13.79 -9.59
N THR A 210 9.13 -15.03 -9.87
CA THR A 210 9.90 -15.96 -10.72
C THR A 210 9.83 -15.59 -12.21
N GLY A 211 9.03 -14.58 -12.58
CA GLY A 211 8.71 -14.24 -13.97
C GLY A 211 7.50 -15.01 -14.52
N GLU A 212 7.02 -16.03 -13.82
CA GLU A 212 5.79 -16.74 -14.17
C GLU A 212 4.57 -15.87 -13.86
N ILE A 213 3.54 -15.98 -14.72
CA ILE A 213 2.19 -15.44 -14.46
C ILE A 213 1.26 -16.66 -14.42
N ARG A 214 0.90 -17.08 -13.21
CA ARG A 214 0.17 -18.33 -12.93
C ARG A 214 -1.33 -18.08 -12.77
N ALA A 215 -2.16 -19.00 -13.27
CA ALA A 215 -3.61 -18.95 -13.08
C ALA A 215 -3.97 -19.25 -11.62
N VAL A 216 -4.95 -18.52 -11.08
CA VAL A 216 -5.47 -18.74 -9.71
C VAL A 216 -6.39 -19.94 -9.60
N THR A 217 -6.94 -20.44 -10.72
CA THR A 217 -7.96 -21.50 -10.75
C THR A 217 -7.47 -22.77 -10.05
N GLY A 218 -8.21 -23.23 -9.05
CA GLY A 218 -7.90 -24.46 -8.30
C GLY A 218 -6.78 -24.30 -7.27
N THR A 219 -6.38 -23.07 -6.94
CA THR A 219 -5.37 -22.76 -5.93
C THR A 219 -5.98 -22.02 -4.74
N ALA A 220 -5.22 -21.89 -3.65
CA ALA A 220 -5.58 -21.04 -2.51
C ALA A 220 -5.76 -19.55 -2.91
N PHE A 221 -5.14 -19.14 -4.01
CA PHE A 221 -5.14 -17.76 -4.53
C PHE A 221 -6.39 -17.39 -5.33
N ASP A 222 -7.37 -18.29 -5.49
CA ASP A 222 -8.59 -17.99 -6.23
C ASP A 222 -9.58 -17.16 -5.40
N PHE A 223 -9.47 -15.82 -5.52
CA PHE A 223 -10.37 -14.83 -4.92
C PHE A 223 -11.38 -14.24 -5.92
N ARG A 224 -11.59 -14.84 -7.10
CA ARG A 224 -12.56 -14.33 -8.09
C ARG A 224 -14.00 -14.38 -7.56
N GLN A 225 -14.29 -15.26 -6.64
CA GLN A 225 -15.53 -15.27 -5.86
C GLN A 225 -15.24 -14.84 -4.41
N MET A 226 -16.19 -14.09 -3.84
CA MET A 226 -16.08 -13.64 -2.44
C MET A 226 -15.84 -14.83 -1.52
N LYS A 227 -14.78 -14.80 -0.73
CA LYS A 227 -14.43 -15.82 0.25
C LYS A 227 -13.71 -15.22 1.45
N ALA A 228 -13.83 -15.87 2.61
CA ALA A 228 -13.05 -15.49 3.79
C ALA A 228 -11.53 -15.55 3.47
N ILE A 229 -10.77 -14.55 3.91
CA ILE A 229 -9.31 -14.48 3.73
C ILE A 229 -8.65 -15.73 4.32
N GLY A 230 -9.12 -16.18 5.49
CA GLY A 230 -8.59 -17.36 6.17
C GLY A 230 -9.06 -18.71 5.62
N ARG A 231 -9.96 -18.75 4.62
CA ARG A 231 -10.56 -20.02 4.17
C ARG A 231 -9.54 -21.05 3.69
N ASP A 232 -8.54 -20.58 2.94
CA ASP A 232 -7.56 -21.45 2.29
C ASP A 232 -6.13 -21.17 2.77
N ILE A 233 -5.94 -20.29 3.77
CA ILE A 233 -4.62 -19.75 4.18
C ILE A 233 -3.71 -20.80 4.85
N ASP A 234 -4.31 -21.87 5.39
CA ASP A 234 -3.59 -22.97 6.07
C ASP A 234 -3.39 -24.20 5.15
N GLN A 235 -3.66 -24.07 3.83
CA GLN A 235 -3.40 -25.16 2.89
C GLN A 235 -1.90 -25.43 2.78
N ASP A 236 -1.56 -26.70 2.53
CA ASP A 236 -0.18 -27.12 2.19
C ASP A 236 0.13 -26.72 0.75
N ASP A 237 0.34 -25.43 0.55
CA ASP A 237 0.65 -24.78 -0.73
C ASP A 237 2.02 -24.13 -0.63
N GLU A 238 2.94 -24.45 -1.56
CA GLU A 238 4.30 -23.93 -1.59
C GLU A 238 4.35 -22.39 -1.52
N GLN A 239 3.47 -21.73 -2.24
CA GLN A 239 3.47 -20.27 -2.31
C GLN A 239 2.95 -19.63 -1.01
N LEU A 240 2.00 -20.25 -0.33
CA LEU A 240 1.58 -19.80 1.01
C LEU A 240 2.71 -19.99 2.02
N ILE A 241 3.45 -21.10 1.95
CA ILE A 241 4.59 -21.39 2.84
C ILE A 241 5.70 -20.35 2.64
N ILE A 242 6.07 -20.05 1.39
CA ILE A 242 7.06 -19.03 1.03
C ILE A 242 6.57 -17.64 1.51
N GLY A 243 5.29 -17.32 1.37
CA GLY A 243 4.64 -16.11 1.92
C GLY A 243 4.55 -16.09 3.44
N CYS A 244 5.34 -16.91 4.15
CA CYS A 244 5.31 -17.04 5.61
C CYS A 244 3.96 -17.53 6.13
N ASN A 245 3.41 -18.57 5.49
CA ASN A 245 2.06 -19.12 5.72
C ASN A 245 0.97 -18.06 5.63
N GLY A 246 0.93 -17.33 4.52
CA GLY A 246 -0.06 -16.32 4.23
C GLY A 246 0.09 -15.76 2.83
N TYR A 247 -0.76 -14.81 2.47
CA TYR A 247 -0.64 -14.14 1.19
C TYR A 247 0.39 -13.01 1.30
N ASP A 248 1.31 -12.95 0.35
CA ASP A 248 2.23 -11.83 0.09
C ASP A 248 2.59 -11.85 -1.40
N HIS A 249 1.56 -11.72 -2.24
CA HIS A 249 1.69 -11.96 -3.68
C HIS A 249 1.01 -10.85 -4.48
N ASN A 250 1.59 -10.57 -5.64
CA ASN A 250 1.00 -9.68 -6.61
C ASN A 250 -0.05 -10.44 -7.45
N PHE A 251 -1.27 -9.95 -7.44
CA PHE A 251 -2.36 -10.39 -8.31
C PHE A 251 -2.44 -9.49 -9.55
N CYS A 252 -2.51 -10.12 -10.72
CA CYS A 252 -2.67 -9.43 -12.00
C CYS A 252 -4.14 -9.04 -12.17
N ILE A 253 -4.45 -7.76 -12.12
CA ILE A 253 -5.83 -7.27 -12.31
C ILE A 253 -6.26 -7.58 -13.75
N ASP A 254 -7.42 -8.20 -13.92
CA ASP A 254 -7.92 -8.60 -15.23
C ASP A 254 -8.20 -7.37 -16.10
N GLU A 255 -7.69 -7.39 -17.35
CA GLU A 255 -7.91 -6.32 -18.31
C GLU A 255 -9.40 -6.11 -18.57
N GLY A 256 -9.82 -4.85 -18.70
CA GLY A 256 -11.22 -4.49 -18.94
C GLY A 256 -12.11 -4.57 -17.70
N THR A 257 -11.56 -4.78 -16.51
CA THR A 257 -12.32 -4.70 -15.26
C THR A 257 -13.02 -3.35 -15.16
N GLN A 258 -14.35 -3.39 -15.05
CA GLN A 258 -15.17 -2.19 -14.87
C GLN A 258 -15.48 -1.98 -13.37
N GLY A 259 -15.24 -0.76 -12.86
CA GLY A 259 -15.47 -0.44 -11.45
C GLY A 259 -14.46 -1.08 -10.50
N ALA A 260 -14.91 -1.55 -9.33
CA ALA A 260 -14.03 -2.08 -8.30
C ALA A 260 -13.41 -3.43 -8.71
N PHE A 261 -12.07 -3.48 -8.75
CA PHE A 261 -11.34 -4.72 -8.96
C PHE A 261 -11.31 -5.58 -7.69
N ALA A 262 -11.38 -4.95 -6.51
CA ALA A 262 -11.44 -5.63 -5.22
C ALA A 262 -12.68 -5.19 -4.43
N ALA A 263 -13.26 -6.12 -3.70
CA ALA A 263 -14.29 -5.86 -2.71
C ALA A 263 -13.99 -6.68 -1.46
N THR A 264 -14.07 -6.04 -0.29
CA THR A 264 -13.90 -6.68 1.01
C THR A 264 -15.13 -6.46 1.88
N TYR A 265 -15.46 -7.43 2.70
CA TYR A 265 -16.63 -7.39 3.57
C TYR A 265 -16.29 -8.01 4.94
N ASP A 266 -16.63 -7.31 6.00
CA ASP A 266 -16.59 -7.87 7.35
C ASP A 266 -17.99 -8.29 7.79
N PRO A 267 -18.27 -9.60 7.93
CA PRO A 267 -19.61 -10.10 8.27
C PRO A 267 -20.12 -9.60 9.62
N GLU A 268 -19.23 -9.28 10.55
CA GLU A 268 -19.62 -8.87 11.90
C GLU A 268 -20.01 -7.39 11.97
N SER A 269 -19.17 -6.50 11.46
CA SER A 269 -19.46 -5.05 11.45
C SER A 269 -20.42 -4.64 10.34
N GLY A 270 -20.50 -5.43 9.27
CA GLY A 270 -21.23 -5.07 8.04
C GLY A 270 -20.47 -4.13 7.14
N ARG A 271 -19.25 -3.70 7.47
CA ARG A 271 -18.46 -2.80 6.63
C ARG A 271 -18.03 -3.47 5.34
N VAL A 272 -18.14 -2.71 4.27
CA VAL A 272 -17.68 -3.06 2.93
C VAL A 272 -16.67 -2.03 2.48
N MET A 273 -15.58 -2.45 1.84
CA MET A 273 -14.65 -1.60 1.13
C MET A 273 -14.51 -2.09 -0.31
N GLU A 274 -14.75 -1.21 -1.27
CA GLU A 274 -14.53 -1.44 -2.70
C GLU A 274 -13.31 -0.64 -3.15
N VAL A 275 -12.43 -1.26 -3.95
CA VAL A 275 -11.20 -0.62 -4.42
C VAL A 275 -11.17 -0.56 -5.93
N THR A 276 -10.88 0.63 -6.46
CA THR A 276 -10.66 0.89 -7.89
C THR A 276 -9.24 1.40 -8.11
N THR A 277 -8.63 1.07 -9.25
CA THR A 277 -7.29 1.54 -9.63
C THR A 277 -7.10 1.51 -11.14
N ASP A 278 -6.14 2.28 -11.63
CA ASP A 278 -5.61 2.22 -12.99
C ASP A 278 -4.28 1.44 -13.08
N MET A 279 -3.81 0.86 -11.94
CA MET A 279 -2.61 0.05 -11.91
C MET A 279 -2.88 -1.39 -12.38
N PRO A 280 -1.88 -2.06 -12.99
CA PRO A 280 -2.06 -3.40 -13.57
C PRO A 280 -2.11 -4.53 -12.53
N GLY A 281 -1.70 -4.28 -11.30
CA GLY A 281 -1.60 -5.29 -10.26
C GLY A 281 -1.90 -4.77 -8.88
N VAL A 282 -2.07 -5.71 -7.95
CA VAL A 282 -2.24 -5.45 -6.53
C VAL A 282 -1.50 -6.50 -5.70
N GLN A 283 -0.68 -6.05 -4.75
CA GLN A 283 -0.16 -6.93 -3.71
C GLN A 283 -1.25 -7.18 -2.68
N LEU A 284 -1.62 -8.43 -2.46
CA LEU A 284 -2.36 -8.86 -1.29
C LEU A 284 -1.35 -9.35 -0.25
N TYR A 285 -1.25 -8.61 0.86
CA TYR A 285 -0.41 -8.99 1.98
C TYR A 285 -1.27 -9.13 3.23
N THR A 286 -1.16 -10.23 3.96
CA THR A 286 -2.03 -10.54 5.12
C THR A 286 -1.35 -10.30 6.47
N GLY A 287 -0.35 -9.43 6.53
CA GLY A 287 0.33 -9.09 7.78
C GLY A 287 1.11 -10.27 8.38
N ASN A 288 1.71 -11.11 7.53
CA ASN A 288 2.32 -12.38 7.90
C ASN A 288 3.53 -12.24 8.84
N PHE A 289 4.22 -11.09 8.76
CA PHE A 289 5.43 -10.79 9.55
C PHE A 289 5.15 -9.96 10.81
N LEU A 290 3.89 -9.58 11.08
CA LEU A 290 3.54 -8.88 12.31
C LEU A 290 3.68 -9.83 13.50
N ASP A 291 4.52 -9.46 14.48
CA ASP A 291 4.72 -10.23 15.70
C ASP A 291 4.84 -9.29 16.93
N LYS A 292 3.82 -9.31 17.77
CA LYS A 292 3.76 -8.59 19.05
C LYS A 292 4.08 -7.10 18.95
N ILE A 293 3.68 -6.45 17.85
CA ILE A 293 3.93 -5.03 17.63
C ILE A 293 2.91 -4.21 18.43
N PRO A 294 3.33 -3.30 19.33
CA PRO A 294 2.40 -2.38 20.00
C PRO A 294 1.67 -1.52 18.96
N GLY A 295 0.36 -1.50 19.01
CA GLY A 295 -0.50 -0.78 18.07
C GLY A 295 -1.37 0.28 18.74
N LYS A 296 -2.28 0.87 17.96
CA LYS A 296 -3.24 1.88 18.40
C LYS A 296 -4.04 1.43 19.61
N GLY A 297 -4.34 2.38 20.51
CA GLY A 297 -5.19 2.15 21.68
C GLY A 297 -4.65 1.07 22.64
N GLY A 298 -3.35 0.80 22.63
CA GLY A 298 -2.73 -0.24 23.45
C GLY A 298 -2.97 -1.66 22.95
N THR A 299 -3.43 -1.85 21.72
CA THR A 299 -3.56 -3.17 21.10
C THR A 299 -2.19 -3.76 20.76
N VAL A 300 -2.15 -5.04 20.47
CA VAL A 300 -0.96 -5.75 20.01
C VAL A 300 -1.26 -6.33 18.64
N MET A 301 -0.51 -5.90 17.63
CA MET A 301 -0.62 -6.42 16.28
C MET A 301 0.22 -7.70 16.16
N ASN A 302 -0.46 -8.79 15.89
CA ASN A 302 0.13 -10.09 15.60
C ASN A 302 -0.14 -10.44 14.13
N LYS A 303 0.39 -11.57 13.70
CA LYS A 303 0.13 -12.16 12.39
C LYS A 303 -1.36 -12.10 12.04
N TYR A 304 -1.67 -11.65 10.83
CA TYR A 304 -3.02 -11.45 10.31
C TYR A 304 -3.85 -10.34 10.98
N ALA A 305 -3.23 -9.44 11.76
CA ALA A 305 -3.98 -8.34 12.38
C ALA A 305 -4.57 -7.35 11.36
N GLY A 306 -4.00 -7.28 10.16
CA GLY A 306 -4.49 -6.46 9.05
C GLY A 306 -4.08 -7.08 7.71
N PHE A 307 -4.73 -6.63 6.63
CA PHE A 307 -4.32 -6.96 5.26
C PHE A 307 -4.07 -5.69 4.45
N CYS A 308 -3.17 -5.78 3.47
CA CYS A 308 -2.86 -4.70 2.53
C CYS A 308 -3.38 -5.03 1.13
N LEU A 309 -3.81 -3.99 0.40
CA LEU A 309 -4.10 -4.01 -1.03
C LEU A 309 -3.27 -2.89 -1.68
N GLU A 310 -2.03 -3.20 -2.03
CA GLU A 310 -1.07 -2.24 -2.58
C GLU A 310 -1.13 -2.29 -4.11
N THR A 311 -1.80 -1.31 -4.71
CA THR A 311 -1.93 -1.22 -6.17
C THR A 311 -0.62 -0.77 -6.79
N GLN A 312 -0.12 -1.51 -7.80
CA GLN A 312 1.26 -1.37 -8.24
C GLN A 312 1.51 -1.91 -9.66
N PHE A 313 2.65 -1.57 -10.26
CA PHE A 313 3.29 -2.46 -11.23
C PHE A 313 3.75 -3.73 -10.52
N TYR A 314 3.90 -4.83 -11.26
CA TYR A 314 4.33 -6.08 -10.63
C TYR A 314 5.73 -5.92 -10.02
N PRO A 315 6.01 -6.55 -8.87
CA PRO A 315 7.34 -6.50 -8.28
C PRO A 315 8.39 -6.96 -9.27
N ASP A 316 9.59 -6.39 -9.20
CA ASP A 316 10.72 -6.66 -10.08
C ASP A 316 10.48 -6.40 -11.59
N SER A 317 9.42 -5.65 -11.95
CA SER A 317 9.13 -5.33 -13.37
C SER A 317 10.32 -4.76 -14.16
N PRO A 318 11.26 -3.98 -13.58
CA PRO A 318 12.43 -3.51 -14.33
C PRO A 318 13.30 -4.65 -14.89
N ASN A 319 13.28 -5.83 -14.27
CA ASN A 319 14.07 -7.02 -14.63
C ASN A 319 13.25 -8.11 -15.34
N GLN A 320 11.93 -7.94 -15.45
CA GLN A 320 11.01 -8.93 -16.01
C GLN A 320 10.40 -8.43 -17.33
N PRO A 321 10.95 -8.80 -18.49
CA PRO A 321 10.53 -8.23 -19.78
C PRO A 321 9.08 -8.57 -20.20
N ASN A 322 8.49 -9.58 -19.57
CA ASN A 322 7.10 -10.01 -19.80
C ASN A 322 6.09 -9.34 -18.85
N PHE A 323 6.56 -8.53 -17.90
CA PHE A 323 5.69 -7.76 -17.00
C PHE A 323 5.37 -6.39 -17.60
N PRO A 324 4.30 -5.73 -17.15
CA PRO A 324 4.02 -4.36 -17.56
C PRO A 324 5.21 -3.44 -17.31
N SER A 325 5.58 -2.62 -18.29
CA SER A 325 6.70 -1.70 -18.16
C SER A 325 6.41 -0.62 -17.10
N CYS A 326 7.36 -0.44 -16.20
CA CYS A 326 7.36 0.60 -15.17
C CYS A 326 8.40 1.70 -15.45
N ILE A 327 9.05 1.66 -16.64
CA ILE A 327 10.09 2.63 -17.01
C ILE A 327 9.43 3.86 -17.63
N PHE A 328 9.71 5.01 -17.04
CA PHE A 328 9.28 6.32 -17.50
C PHE A 328 10.50 7.09 -18.02
N LYS A 329 10.32 7.79 -19.13
CA LYS A 329 11.38 8.60 -19.74
C LYS A 329 11.59 9.91 -18.97
N ALA A 330 12.76 10.49 -19.12
CA ALA A 330 13.07 11.83 -18.60
C ALA A 330 11.98 12.83 -18.99
N GLY A 331 11.38 13.49 -17.98
CA GLY A 331 10.28 14.44 -18.16
C GLY A 331 8.90 13.82 -18.40
N GLU A 332 8.80 12.51 -18.59
CA GLU A 332 7.50 11.81 -18.66
C GLU A 332 6.83 11.77 -17.29
N LYS A 333 5.52 12.00 -17.27
CA LYS A 333 4.75 12.00 -16.03
C LYS A 333 4.18 10.60 -15.74
N PHE A 334 4.63 10.01 -14.64
CA PHE A 334 3.87 8.94 -14.00
C PHE A 334 2.60 9.51 -13.39
N ARG A 335 1.48 8.83 -13.59
CA ARG A 335 0.21 9.12 -12.92
C ARG A 335 -0.49 7.81 -12.62
N SER A 336 -1.04 7.72 -11.41
CA SER A 336 -1.96 6.66 -11.04
C SER A 336 -2.96 7.16 -10.00
N ARG A 337 -4.05 6.43 -9.86
CA ARG A 337 -5.06 6.68 -8.83
C ARG A 337 -5.60 5.38 -8.28
N THR A 338 -5.72 5.32 -6.96
CA THR A 338 -6.44 4.27 -6.25
C THR A 338 -7.50 4.89 -5.37
N SER A 339 -8.71 4.34 -5.42
CA SER A 339 -9.82 4.81 -4.59
C SER A 339 -10.37 3.68 -3.73
N PHE A 340 -10.72 4.01 -2.51
CA PHE A 340 -11.27 3.12 -1.49
C PHE A 340 -12.64 3.66 -1.07
N LYS A 341 -13.71 2.97 -1.45
CA LYS A 341 -15.08 3.36 -1.14
C LYS A 341 -15.64 2.52 -0.01
N PHE A 342 -16.13 3.19 1.02
CA PHE A 342 -16.67 2.54 2.20
C PHE A 342 -18.20 2.60 2.22
N SER A 343 -18.82 1.47 2.53
CA SER A 343 -20.27 1.33 2.68
C SER A 343 -20.61 0.30 3.75
N VAL A 344 -21.89 0.06 3.97
CA VAL A 344 -22.40 -0.90 4.97
C VAL A 344 -23.42 -1.81 4.31
N LYS A 345 -23.40 -3.11 4.70
CA LYS A 345 -24.33 -4.14 4.25
C LYS A 345 -25.07 -4.79 5.43
#